data_70064ed3c6cf3460c08f1e8e59c41d07
#
_entry.id   70064ed3c6cf3460c08f1e8e59c41d07
#
_cell.length_a   1.000
_cell.length_b   1.000
_cell.length_c   1.000
_cell.angle_alpha   90.00
_cell.angle_beta   90.00
_cell.angle_gamma   90.00
#
_symmetry.space_group_name_H-M   'P 1'
#
loop_
_entity.id
_entity.type
_entity.pdbx_description
1 polymer ?
#
loop_
_entity_poly.entity_id
_entity_poly.type
_entity_poly.pdbx_seq_one_letter_code
_entity_poly.pdbx_strand_id
1 'polypeptide(L)'
;MTTIKEIAEQAGVSTTTVSNVIHKNTKKVSPENMEKINKLITEMGYELPQRNKLPCKNNSKLIAVVVNSHKLFEHSILADPFYGEMVGFIECYLREAGYYMMLYTASDVDDIFYLVTTWYVDGVISITFSESNCEKLFSLINKPFISIDAHEQKRKNGQVPNIGIDNHSGGYLMGRYLLEQGYENILICGNRDYGNDHLRWEGVKDAFRDYNSNKKKKMQFNINGESLEQRNRYYSELLRHIPFKNKTAAFFLSDFFAMEALSFLTSSGVKIPDDIGICGFDGLMYGNRWASPSLTTINQDIQKRAKTAVDVLIRLLTDDSFKPESITLGVELLPRDSA
;
A
#
# COMPACT_ATOMS: atom_id res chain seq x y z
N MET A 1 20.46 -36.83 6.13
CA MET A 1 19.40 -35.82 5.97
C MET A 1 18.06 -36.55 6.08
N THR A 2 17.25 -36.22 7.08
CA THR A 2 15.96 -36.89 7.31
C THR A 2 15.02 -36.60 6.12
N THR A 3 14.29 -37.59 5.65
CA THR A 3 13.42 -37.55 4.52
C THR A 3 11.93 -37.65 4.92
N ILE A 4 11.02 -37.11 4.10
CA ILE A 4 9.57 -37.29 4.31
C ILE A 4 9.20 -38.78 4.41
N LYS A 5 9.93 -39.66 3.71
CA LYS A 5 9.68 -41.10 3.73
C LYS A 5 10.01 -41.72 5.09
N GLU A 6 11.12 -41.32 5.71
CA GLU A 6 11.52 -41.78 7.05
C GLU A 6 10.55 -41.31 8.14
N ILE A 7 10.05 -40.04 8.03
CA ILE A 7 9.04 -39.53 8.94
C ILE A 7 7.72 -40.32 8.76
N ALA A 8 7.33 -40.59 7.53
CA ALA A 8 6.13 -41.34 7.21
C ALA A 8 6.20 -42.79 7.77
N GLU A 9 7.32 -43.43 7.64
CA GLU A 9 7.57 -44.78 8.20
C GLU A 9 7.49 -44.79 9.72
N GLN A 10 8.12 -43.84 10.40
CA GLN A 10 8.07 -43.73 11.89
C GLN A 10 6.70 -43.28 12.41
N ALA A 11 6.00 -42.44 11.67
CA ALA A 11 4.64 -42.03 12.02
C ALA A 11 3.60 -43.10 11.73
N GLY A 12 3.90 -44.09 10.89
CA GLY A 12 2.94 -45.10 10.43
C GLY A 12 1.87 -44.55 9.52
N VAL A 13 2.21 -43.55 8.71
CA VAL A 13 1.29 -42.88 7.77
C VAL A 13 1.88 -42.81 6.35
N SER A 14 1.08 -42.38 5.40
CA SER A 14 1.58 -42.18 4.03
C SER A 14 2.46 -40.93 3.93
N THR A 15 3.39 -40.91 2.96
CA THR A 15 4.20 -39.75 2.63
C THR A 15 3.34 -38.54 2.26
N THR A 16 2.17 -38.77 1.65
CA THR A 16 1.18 -37.73 1.35
C THR A 16 0.62 -37.11 2.63
N THR A 17 0.37 -37.91 3.69
CA THR A 17 -0.11 -37.41 4.97
C THR A 17 0.93 -36.49 5.64
N VAL A 18 2.20 -36.92 5.65
CA VAL A 18 3.30 -36.09 6.16
C VAL A 18 3.45 -34.81 5.34
N SER A 19 3.39 -34.89 4.02
CA SER A 19 3.42 -33.74 3.13
C SER A 19 2.28 -32.75 3.41
N ASN A 20 1.07 -33.24 3.66
CA ASN A 20 -0.09 -32.43 4.01
C ASN A 20 0.09 -31.68 5.34
N VAL A 21 0.73 -32.30 6.35
CA VAL A 21 1.04 -31.64 7.62
C VAL A 21 2.10 -30.57 7.42
N ILE A 22 3.18 -30.89 6.72
CA ILE A 22 4.28 -29.96 6.39
C ILE A 22 3.77 -28.73 5.64
N HIS A 23 2.85 -28.93 4.69
CA HIS A 23 2.26 -27.85 3.88
C HIS A 23 0.96 -27.29 4.47
N LYS A 24 0.67 -27.54 5.76
CA LYS A 24 -0.53 -27.05 6.49
C LYS A 24 -1.88 -27.37 5.81
N ASN A 25 -1.91 -28.36 4.94
CA ASN A 25 -3.14 -28.82 4.27
C ASN A 25 -3.89 -29.83 5.14
N THR A 26 -4.28 -29.41 6.35
CA THR A 26 -4.69 -30.26 7.47
C THR A 26 -6.13 -30.77 7.37
N LYS A 27 -6.96 -30.30 6.42
CA LYS A 27 -8.37 -30.71 6.29
C LYS A 27 -8.59 -32.22 6.11
N LYS A 28 -7.53 -32.97 5.77
CA LYS A 28 -7.57 -34.44 5.53
C LYS A 28 -6.67 -35.21 6.49
N VAL A 29 -6.19 -34.61 7.58
CA VAL A 29 -5.29 -35.25 8.55
C VAL A 29 -5.92 -35.17 9.93
N SER A 30 -5.96 -36.30 10.66
CA SER A 30 -6.47 -36.31 12.03
C SER A 30 -5.59 -35.51 12.98
N PRO A 31 -6.16 -34.87 14.03
CA PRO A 31 -5.39 -34.13 15.01
C PRO A 31 -4.26 -34.94 15.66
N GLU A 32 -4.50 -36.22 15.94
CA GLU A 32 -3.54 -37.15 16.49
C GLU A 32 -2.33 -37.37 15.58
N ASN A 33 -2.58 -37.59 14.30
CA ASN A 33 -1.50 -37.72 13.30
C ASN A 33 -0.76 -36.39 13.07
N MET A 34 -1.43 -35.25 13.17
CA MET A 34 -0.75 -33.95 13.12
C MET A 34 0.25 -33.78 14.27
N GLU A 35 -0.17 -34.07 15.48
CA GLU A 35 0.69 -33.93 16.67
C GLU A 35 1.88 -34.88 16.59
N LYS A 36 1.64 -36.15 16.22
CA LYS A 36 2.67 -37.15 16.02
C LYS A 36 3.70 -36.79 14.98
N ILE A 37 3.24 -36.31 13.82
CA ILE A 37 4.11 -35.90 12.72
C ILE A 37 4.94 -34.65 13.10
N ASN A 38 4.34 -33.64 13.73
CA ASN A 38 5.05 -32.44 14.17
C ASN A 38 6.13 -32.73 15.20
N LYS A 39 5.86 -33.68 16.13
CA LYS A 39 6.85 -34.16 17.11
C LYS A 39 8.02 -34.84 16.42
N LEU A 40 7.78 -35.74 15.48
CA LEU A 40 8.81 -36.43 14.71
C LEU A 40 9.64 -35.48 13.83
N ILE A 41 9.01 -34.46 13.23
CA ILE A 41 9.70 -33.41 12.47
C ILE A 41 10.75 -32.72 13.36
N THR A 42 10.37 -32.39 14.60
CA THR A 42 11.27 -31.71 15.56
C THR A 42 12.37 -32.67 16.08
N GLU A 43 12.01 -33.89 16.46
CA GLU A 43 12.94 -34.90 17.04
C GLU A 43 13.96 -35.38 16.01
N MET A 44 13.55 -35.55 14.77
CA MET A 44 14.43 -36.02 13.69
C MET A 44 15.21 -34.89 13.00
N GLY A 45 15.03 -33.66 13.45
CA GLY A 45 15.68 -32.48 12.84
C GLY A 45 15.36 -32.36 11.35
N TYR A 46 14.11 -32.70 10.95
CA TYR A 46 13.70 -32.54 9.57
C TYR A 46 13.60 -31.06 9.29
N GLU A 47 14.58 -30.55 8.62
CA GLU A 47 14.46 -29.27 7.93
C GLU A 47 13.74 -29.55 6.61
N LEU A 48 12.67 -28.76 6.34
CA LEU A 48 12.14 -28.67 4.98
C LEU A 48 13.36 -28.64 4.07
N PRO A 49 13.48 -29.50 3.04
CA PRO A 49 14.56 -29.38 2.10
C PRO A 49 14.54 -27.90 1.72
N GLN A 50 15.55 -27.16 2.18
CA GLN A 50 15.90 -25.91 1.52
C GLN A 50 16.07 -26.39 0.09
N ARG A 51 14.96 -26.24 -0.70
CA ARG A 51 14.97 -26.63 -2.10
C ARG A 51 16.19 -25.94 -2.66
N ASN A 52 17.21 -26.72 -2.77
CA ASN A 52 18.55 -26.43 -3.22
C ASN A 52 18.78 -24.92 -3.27
N LYS A 53 19.80 -24.45 -2.56
CA LYS A 53 20.57 -23.30 -3.05
C LYS A 53 21.01 -23.68 -4.46
N LEU A 54 20.07 -23.66 -5.39
CA LEU A 54 20.39 -23.56 -6.80
C LEU A 54 21.26 -22.31 -6.86
N PRO A 55 22.43 -22.40 -7.50
CA PRO A 55 23.28 -21.24 -7.64
C PRO A 55 22.39 -20.13 -8.17
N CYS A 56 22.32 -18.99 -7.46
CA CYS A 56 21.43 -17.87 -7.72
C CYS A 56 21.78 -17.14 -9.00
N LYS A 57 21.75 -17.83 -10.13
CA LYS A 57 21.74 -17.30 -11.49
C LYS A 57 20.55 -17.89 -12.23
N ASN A 58 19.40 -17.92 -11.59
CA ASN A 58 18.14 -18.07 -12.31
C ASN A 58 17.83 -16.71 -12.93
N ASN A 59 18.25 -16.54 -14.16
CA ASN A 59 17.91 -15.39 -14.98
C ASN A 59 16.50 -15.63 -15.58
N SER A 60 15.50 -15.75 -14.69
CA SER A 60 14.10 -15.96 -15.09
C SER A 60 13.54 -14.73 -15.79
N LYS A 61 14.18 -13.57 -15.55
CA LYS A 61 13.70 -12.26 -15.95
C LYS A 61 12.32 -11.92 -15.37
N LEU A 62 11.89 -12.62 -14.32
CA LEU A 62 10.58 -12.46 -13.71
C LEU A 62 10.70 -11.69 -12.40
N ILE A 63 9.96 -10.60 -12.27
CA ILE A 63 9.85 -9.77 -11.06
C ILE A 63 8.46 -9.94 -10.48
N ALA A 64 8.36 -10.30 -9.20
CA ALA A 64 7.10 -10.30 -8.48
C ALA A 64 6.76 -8.87 -8.02
N VAL A 65 5.62 -8.37 -8.45
CA VAL A 65 5.01 -7.14 -7.94
C VAL A 65 3.85 -7.53 -7.06
N VAL A 66 3.98 -7.27 -5.76
CA VAL A 66 3.00 -7.71 -4.78
C VAL A 66 2.30 -6.49 -4.19
N VAL A 67 0.99 -6.42 -4.37
CA VAL A 67 0.16 -5.34 -3.82
C VAL A 67 -0.56 -5.86 -2.58
N ASN A 68 -0.49 -5.10 -1.48
CA ASN A 68 -1.20 -5.45 -0.27
C ASN A 68 -2.71 -5.32 -0.48
N SER A 69 -3.42 -6.45 -0.45
CA SER A 69 -4.86 -6.50 -0.57
C SER A 69 -5.51 -6.25 0.78
N HIS A 70 -5.54 -4.99 1.24
CA HIS A 70 -6.43 -4.63 2.34
C HIS A 70 -7.89 -4.76 1.90
N LYS A 71 -8.76 -5.17 2.82
CA LYS A 71 -10.21 -5.34 2.61
C LYS A 71 -10.97 -4.03 2.29
N LEU A 72 -10.28 -2.98 1.86
CA LEU A 72 -10.86 -1.66 1.56
C LEU A 72 -11.69 -1.64 0.26
N PHE A 73 -11.54 -2.66 -0.61
CA PHE A 73 -12.24 -2.74 -1.89
C PHE A 73 -12.97 -4.06 -2.02
N GLU A 74 -14.27 -4.01 -2.32
CA GLU A 74 -15.13 -5.19 -2.41
C GLU A 74 -14.69 -6.20 -3.47
N HIS A 75 -13.99 -5.76 -4.51
CA HIS A 75 -13.69 -6.60 -5.68
C HIS A 75 -12.21 -6.71 -6.00
N SER A 76 -11.47 -5.61 -6.03
CA SER A 76 -10.05 -5.59 -6.38
C SER A 76 -9.38 -4.30 -5.93
N ILE A 77 -8.23 -4.41 -5.30
CA ILE A 77 -7.39 -3.26 -4.96
C ILE A 77 -6.98 -2.45 -6.20
N LEU A 78 -6.88 -3.11 -7.36
CA LEU A 78 -6.53 -2.46 -8.63
C LEU A 78 -7.67 -1.62 -9.23
N ALA A 79 -8.87 -1.66 -8.63
CA ALA A 79 -9.96 -0.75 -8.98
C ALA A 79 -9.68 0.68 -8.49
N ASP A 80 -8.81 0.86 -7.50
CA ASP A 80 -8.29 2.16 -7.13
C ASP A 80 -7.29 2.62 -8.20
N PRO A 81 -7.52 3.78 -8.86
CA PRO A 81 -6.65 4.29 -9.90
C PRO A 81 -5.20 4.48 -9.49
N PHE A 82 -4.93 4.79 -8.22
CA PHE A 82 -3.56 4.89 -7.70
C PHE A 82 -2.76 3.61 -7.91
N TYR A 83 -3.33 2.47 -7.50
CA TYR A 83 -2.66 1.18 -7.70
C TYR A 83 -2.61 0.78 -9.17
N GLY A 84 -3.66 1.08 -9.93
CA GLY A 84 -3.70 0.82 -11.37
C GLY A 84 -2.58 1.56 -12.12
N GLU A 85 -2.41 2.86 -11.86
CA GLU A 85 -1.34 3.69 -12.45
C GLU A 85 0.05 3.22 -11.99
N MET A 86 0.23 2.97 -10.68
CA MET A 86 1.50 2.50 -10.13
C MET A 86 1.96 1.19 -10.77
N VAL A 87 1.08 0.18 -10.81
CA VAL A 87 1.36 -1.14 -11.40
C VAL A 87 1.63 -1.01 -12.89
N GLY A 88 0.86 -0.19 -13.60
CA GLY A 88 1.04 0.06 -15.02
C GLY A 88 2.40 0.67 -15.36
N PHE A 89 2.85 1.68 -14.60
CA PHE A 89 4.18 2.27 -14.80
C PHE A 89 5.30 1.29 -14.41
N ILE A 90 5.14 0.51 -13.33
CA ILE A 90 6.12 -0.52 -12.96
C ILE A 90 6.27 -1.55 -14.09
N GLU A 91 5.15 -2.04 -14.66
CA GLU A 91 5.17 -2.97 -15.80
C GLU A 91 5.96 -2.38 -16.97
N CYS A 92 5.63 -1.14 -17.36
CA CYS A 92 6.26 -0.46 -18.47
C CYS A 92 7.79 -0.39 -18.28
N TYR A 93 8.28 0.04 -17.13
CA TYR A 93 9.71 0.18 -16.85
C TYR A 93 10.42 -1.17 -16.68
N LEU A 94 9.75 -2.18 -16.10
CA LEU A 94 10.32 -3.54 -16.06
C LEU A 94 10.50 -4.12 -17.46
N ARG A 95 9.51 -3.95 -18.33
CA ARG A 95 9.55 -4.40 -19.72
C ARG A 95 10.62 -3.67 -20.52
N GLU A 96 10.78 -2.35 -20.33
CA GLU A 96 11.89 -1.57 -20.92
C GLU A 96 13.27 -2.08 -20.47
N ALA A 97 13.38 -2.52 -19.20
CA ALA A 97 14.59 -3.13 -18.65
C ALA A 97 14.79 -4.61 -19.05
N GLY A 98 13.89 -5.19 -19.85
CA GLY A 98 13.97 -6.59 -20.31
C GLY A 98 13.53 -7.62 -19.25
N TYR A 99 12.64 -7.23 -18.33
CA TYR A 99 12.05 -8.11 -17.33
C TYR A 99 10.53 -8.27 -17.54
N TYR A 100 10.00 -9.37 -17.04
CA TYR A 100 8.56 -9.65 -17.02
C TYR A 100 8.01 -9.40 -15.61
N MET A 101 6.78 -8.93 -15.54
CA MET A 101 6.08 -8.70 -14.27
C MET A 101 5.16 -9.87 -13.97
N MET A 102 5.21 -10.37 -12.73
CA MET A 102 4.19 -11.23 -12.15
C MET A 102 3.47 -10.45 -11.06
N LEU A 103 2.22 -10.08 -11.32
CA LEU A 103 1.40 -9.34 -10.37
C LEU A 103 0.65 -10.29 -9.44
N TYR A 104 0.70 -9.99 -8.14
CA TYR A 104 -0.04 -10.73 -7.13
C TYR A 104 -0.61 -9.77 -6.07
N THR A 105 -1.84 -10.01 -5.68
CA THR A 105 -2.48 -9.27 -4.58
C THR A 105 -2.65 -10.19 -3.39
N ALA A 106 -2.08 -9.84 -2.25
CA ALA A 106 -2.15 -10.64 -1.03
C ALA A 106 -2.02 -9.77 0.21
N SER A 107 -2.61 -10.21 1.32
CA SER A 107 -2.41 -9.62 2.64
C SER A 107 -1.54 -10.49 3.55
N ASP A 108 -1.39 -11.78 3.22
CA ASP A 108 -0.62 -12.74 3.99
C ASP A 108 0.80 -12.87 3.45
N VAL A 109 1.77 -12.75 4.34
CA VAL A 109 3.20 -12.87 4.05
C VAL A 109 3.57 -14.31 3.62
N ASP A 110 2.90 -15.32 4.19
CA ASP A 110 3.18 -16.72 3.88
C ASP A 110 2.74 -17.09 2.45
N ASP A 111 1.63 -16.50 1.96
CA ASP A 111 1.18 -16.65 0.57
C ASP A 111 2.19 -16.04 -0.42
N ILE A 112 2.71 -14.87 -0.09
CA ILE A 112 3.71 -14.18 -0.92
C ILE A 112 5.02 -14.99 -0.94
N PHE A 113 5.46 -15.49 0.20
CA PHE A 113 6.65 -16.34 0.29
C PHE A 113 6.51 -17.59 -0.58
N TYR A 114 5.37 -18.28 -0.51
CA TYR A 114 5.08 -19.44 -1.34
C TYR A 114 5.13 -19.11 -2.83
N LEU A 115 4.51 -18.01 -3.25
CA LEU A 115 4.52 -17.56 -4.63
C LEU A 115 5.95 -17.31 -5.14
N VAL A 116 6.72 -16.49 -4.42
CA VAL A 116 8.08 -16.08 -4.81
C VAL A 116 9.01 -17.30 -4.92
N THR A 117 8.87 -18.27 -4.01
CA THR A 117 9.70 -19.48 -4.01
C THR A 117 9.29 -20.48 -5.08
N THR A 118 7.99 -20.54 -5.42
CA THR A 118 7.47 -21.46 -6.43
C THR A 118 7.85 -21.03 -7.85
N TRP A 119 7.79 -19.74 -8.15
CA TRP A 119 7.98 -19.19 -9.51
C TRP A 119 9.39 -18.72 -9.80
N TYR A 120 10.36 -18.92 -8.89
CA TYR A 120 11.76 -18.56 -9.09
C TYR A 120 11.99 -17.13 -9.58
N VAL A 121 11.24 -16.17 -9.02
CA VAL A 121 11.41 -14.77 -9.40
C VAL A 121 12.82 -14.25 -9.07
N ASP A 122 13.32 -13.30 -9.86
CA ASP A 122 14.64 -12.72 -9.65
C ASP A 122 14.65 -11.63 -8.59
N GLY A 123 13.51 -10.91 -8.42
CA GLY A 123 13.36 -9.85 -7.44
C GLY A 123 11.90 -9.59 -7.09
N VAL A 124 11.68 -8.74 -6.10
CA VAL A 124 10.35 -8.41 -5.56
C VAL A 124 10.19 -6.90 -5.38
N ILE A 125 9.04 -6.37 -5.80
CA ILE A 125 8.55 -5.05 -5.44
C ILE A 125 7.28 -5.24 -4.62
N SER A 126 7.26 -4.78 -3.36
CA SER A 126 6.05 -4.77 -2.54
C SER A 126 5.44 -3.37 -2.49
N ILE A 127 4.11 -3.27 -2.48
CA ILE A 127 3.38 -2.00 -2.48
C ILE A 127 2.44 -1.95 -1.28
N THR A 128 2.57 -0.91 -0.44
CA THR A 128 1.71 -0.60 0.71
C THR A 128 1.65 -1.66 1.83
N PHE A 129 2.70 -2.42 2.02
CA PHE A 129 2.83 -3.30 3.18
C PHE A 129 3.32 -2.54 4.41
N SER A 130 3.03 -3.06 5.61
CA SER A 130 3.68 -2.56 6.82
C SER A 130 5.17 -2.86 6.78
N GLU A 131 5.99 -2.02 7.42
CA GLU A 131 7.44 -2.23 7.51
C GLU A 131 7.77 -3.60 8.10
N SER A 132 7.04 -4.03 9.15
CA SER A 132 7.23 -5.34 9.76
C SER A 132 6.98 -6.51 8.80
N ASN A 133 5.98 -6.40 7.92
CA ASN A 133 5.72 -7.40 6.89
C ASN A 133 6.80 -7.38 5.79
N CYS A 134 7.27 -6.19 5.41
CA CYS A 134 8.38 -6.06 4.46
C CYS A 134 9.67 -6.69 5.01
N GLU A 135 10.02 -6.44 6.28
CA GLU A 135 11.19 -7.04 6.94
C GLU A 135 11.06 -8.57 7.04
N LYS A 136 9.88 -9.07 7.41
CA LYS A 136 9.61 -10.52 7.44
C LYS A 136 9.79 -11.15 6.06
N LEU A 137 9.19 -10.57 5.03
CA LEU A 137 9.34 -11.02 3.64
C LEU A 137 10.80 -10.99 3.18
N PHE A 138 11.49 -9.87 3.40
CA PHE A 138 12.88 -9.70 3.03
C PHE A 138 13.78 -10.78 3.66
N SER A 139 13.60 -11.04 4.96
CA SER A 139 14.37 -12.06 5.67
C SER A 139 14.11 -13.49 5.16
N LEU A 140 12.89 -13.78 4.70
CA LEU A 140 12.49 -15.11 4.22
C LEU A 140 12.89 -15.36 2.76
N ILE A 141 12.78 -14.32 1.91
CA ILE A 141 12.88 -14.48 0.45
C ILE A 141 14.34 -14.54 -0.02
N ASN A 142 15.26 -13.85 0.65
CA ASN A 142 16.68 -13.76 0.27
C ASN A 142 16.88 -13.42 -1.23
N LYS A 143 16.13 -12.47 -1.74
CA LYS A 143 16.16 -11.94 -3.12
C LYS A 143 16.23 -10.41 -3.07
N PRO A 144 16.70 -9.76 -4.14
CA PRO A 144 16.54 -8.32 -4.31
C PRO A 144 15.09 -7.88 -4.03
N PHE A 145 14.91 -6.95 -3.10
CA PHE A 145 13.61 -6.59 -2.58
C PHE A 145 13.53 -5.07 -2.37
N ILE A 146 12.48 -4.44 -2.90
CA ILE A 146 12.17 -3.03 -2.72
C ILE A 146 10.74 -2.91 -2.22
N SER A 147 10.48 -1.97 -1.33
CA SER A 147 9.13 -1.58 -0.94
C SER A 147 8.76 -0.21 -1.52
N ILE A 148 7.49 -0.04 -1.84
CA ILE A 148 6.86 1.25 -2.14
C ILE A 148 5.81 1.47 -1.06
N ASP A 149 5.84 2.65 -0.42
CA ASP A 149 4.91 2.99 0.66
C ASP A 149 4.88 1.98 1.82
N ALA A 150 6.03 1.43 2.19
CA ALA A 150 6.09 0.75 3.46
C ALA A 150 5.75 1.74 4.57
N HIS A 151 4.64 1.48 5.27
CA HIS A 151 4.17 2.36 6.33
C HIS A 151 4.64 1.85 7.69
N GLU A 152 5.22 2.75 8.46
CA GLU A 152 5.88 2.41 9.72
C GLU A 152 4.97 2.25 10.93
N GLN A 153 5.42 1.30 11.79
CA GLN A 153 5.26 1.39 13.24
C GLN A 153 6.64 1.62 13.90
N LYS A 154 7.15 2.87 13.86
CA LYS A 154 8.22 3.37 14.76
C LYS A 154 9.60 2.66 14.76
N ARG A 155 10.15 2.16 13.67
CA ARG A 155 11.53 1.70 13.65
C ARG A 155 12.46 2.63 12.86
N LYS A 156 13.57 3.04 13.48
CA LYS A 156 14.53 4.00 12.91
C LYS A 156 15.53 3.42 11.90
N ASN A 157 15.57 2.10 11.68
CA ASN A 157 16.55 1.44 10.81
C ASN A 157 15.90 0.24 10.10
N GLY A 158 14.96 0.51 9.19
CA GLY A 158 14.42 -0.56 8.32
C GLY A 158 15.51 -1.16 7.44
N GLN A 159 15.56 -2.49 7.35
CA GLN A 159 16.52 -3.21 6.49
C GLN A 159 16.09 -3.23 5.02
N VAL A 160 14.81 -2.92 4.76
CA VAL A 160 14.21 -2.95 3.44
C VAL A 160 14.22 -1.54 2.84
N PRO A 161 14.84 -1.34 1.68
CA PRO A 161 14.78 -0.05 0.98
C PRO A 161 13.34 0.30 0.61
N ASN A 162 12.91 1.51 0.97
CA ASN A 162 11.56 1.99 0.72
C ASN A 162 11.58 3.22 -0.21
N ILE A 163 10.74 3.19 -1.24
CA ILE A 163 10.50 4.34 -2.10
C ILE A 163 9.22 5.01 -1.63
N GLY A 164 9.37 6.00 -0.77
CA GLY A 164 8.28 6.76 -0.17
C GLY A 164 8.14 8.17 -0.75
N ILE A 165 7.18 8.92 -0.19
CA ILE A 165 6.98 10.35 -0.46
C ILE A 165 6.96 11.13 0.86
N ASP A 166 7.15 12.45 0.77
CA ASP A 166 6.97 13.33 1.92
C ASP A 166 5.49 13.60 2.20
N ASN A 167 4.86 12.64 2.87
CA ASN A 167 3.45 12.71 3.25
C ASN A 167 3.14 13.89 4.17
N HIS A 168 4.06 14.24 5.09
CA HIS A 168 3.88 15.36 6.00
C HIS A 168 3.88 16.68 5.23
N SER A 169 4.86 16.91 4.35
CA SER A 169 4.90 18.10 3.50
C SER A 169 3.68 18.22 2.62
N GLY A 170 3.15 17.10 2.09
CA GLY A 170 1.91 17.10 1.30
C GLY A 170 0.72 17.61 2.11
N GLY A 171 0.53 17.11 3.32
CA GLY A 171 -0.51 17.59 4.23
C GLY A 171 -0.33 19.07 4.60
N TYR A 172 0.92 19.48 4.85
CA TYR A 172 1.27 20.86 5.17
C TYR A 172 0.95 21.81 4.00
N LEU A 173 1.34 21.47 2.78
CA LEU A 173 1.08 22.27 1.57
C LEU A 173 -0.42 22.46 1.34
N MET A 174 -1.21 21.41 1.44
CA MET A 174 -2.67 21.49 1.29
C MET A 174 -3.29 22.33 2.41
N GLY A 175 -2.89 22.11 3.65
CA GLY A 175 -3.36 22.89 4.80
C GLY A 175 -3.07 24.38 4.65
N ARG A 176 -1.85 24.74 4.25
CA ARG A 176 -1.42 26.12 3.97
C ARG A 176 -2.24 26.74 2.86
N TYR A 177 -2.37 26.06 1.72
CA TYR A 177 -3.15 26.52 0.59
C TYR A 177 -4.60 26.86 0.99
N LEU A 178 -5.28 25.95 1.65
CA LEU A 178 -6.66 26.16 2.07
C LEU A 178 -6.82 27.34 3.03
N LEU A 179 -5.88 27.50 3.98
CA LEU A 179 -5.87 28.64 4.88
C LEU A 179 -5.64 29.97 4.15
N GLU A 180 -4.75 29.99 3.16
CA GLU A 180 -4.49 31.16 2.31
C GLU A 180 -5.68 31.52 1.41
N GLN A 181 -6.43 30.50 0.92
CA GLN A 181 -7.69 30.69 0.21
C GLN A 181 -8.85 31.12 1.11
N GLY A 182 -8.62 31.32 2.40
CA GLY A 182 -9.62 31.82 3.35
C GLY A 182 -10.57 30.75 3.90
N TYR A 183 -10.28 29.47 3.71
CA TYR A 183 -11.05 28.41 4.36
C TYR A 183 -10.85 28.48 5.90
N GLU A 184 -11.95 28.51 6.63
CA GLU A 184 -11.93 28.60 8.08
C GLU A 184 -12.02 27.23 8.76
N ASN A 185 -12.68 26.28 8.11
CA ASN A 185 -12.78 24.90 8.55
C ASN A 185 -12.15 23.98 7.50
N ILE A 186 -11.33 23.06 7.96
CA ILE A 186 -10.79 21.98 7.12
C ILE A 186 -11.22 20.66 7.75
N LEU A 187 -12.03 19.89 7.02
CA LEU A 187 -12.44 18.55 7.38
C LEU A 187 -11.42 17.59 6.81
N ILE A 188 -10.76 16.81 7.64
CA ILE A 188 -9.81 15.79 7.17
C ILE A 188 -10.53 14.46 7.04
N CYS A 189 -10.57 13.95 5.82
CA CYS A 189 -11.29 12.74 5.43
C CYS A 189 -10.30 11.60 5.14
N GLY A 190 -10.07 10.72 6.11
CA GLY A 190 -9.12 9.61 6.02
C GLY A 190 -8.80 9.02 7.38
N ASN A 191 -7.90 8.04 7.42
CA ASN A 191 -7.49 7.38 8.65
C ASN A 191 -6.31 8.12 9.30
N ARG A 192 -6.53 8.70 10.47
CA ARG A 192 -5.50 9.47 11.20
C ARG A 192 -4.59 8.62 12.10
N ASP A 193 -4.97 7.39 12.39
CA ASP A 193 -4.42 6.69 13.56
C ASP A 193 -3.08 6.03 13.25
N TYR A 194 -2.79 5.79 11.97
CA TYR A 194 -1.52 5.17 11.54
C TYR A 194 -1.19 5.44 10.07
N GLY A 195 0.06 5.15 9.72
CA GLY A 195 0.53 5.12 8.33
C GLY A 195 0.66 6.51 7.69
N ASN A 196 0.56 6.51 6.38
CA ASN A 196 0.75 7.70 5.54
C ASN A 196 -0.31 8.77 5.81
N ASP A 197 -1.55 8.38 6.06
CA ASP A 197 -2.64 9.29 6.38
C ASP A 197 -2.38 10.07 7.68
N HIS A 198 -1.79 9.40 8.68
CA HIS A 198 -1.38 10.07 9.91
C HIS A 198 -0.35 11.17 9.65
N LEU A 199 0.65 10.91 8.81
CA LEU A 199 1.66 11.92 8.45
C LEU A 199 1.05 13.11 7.70
N ARG A 200 0.13 12.86 6.76
CA ARG A 200 -0.63 13.90 6.07
C ARG A 200 -1.44 14.75 7.04
N TRP A 201 -2.10 14.10 8.01
CA TRP A 201 -2.81 14.78 9.09
C TRP A 201 -1.90 15.66 9.95
N GLU A 202 -0.73 15.16 10.37
CA GLU A 202 0.24 15.95 11.14
C GLU A 202 0.69 17.19 10.34
N GLY A 203 0.94 17.06 9.05
CA GLY A 203 1.27 18.18 8.17
C GLY A 203 0.19 19.26 8.17
N VAL A 204 -1.09 18.89 8.06
CA VAL A 204 -2.20 19.87 8.17
C VAL A 204 -2.22 20.54 9.53
N LYS A 205 -1.98 19.81 10.62
CA LYS A 205 -1.92 20.41 11.98
C LYS A 205 -0.81 21.45 12.08
N ASP A 206 0.34 21.16 11.49
CA ASP A 206 1.48 22.08 11.51
C ASP A 206 1.19 23.34 10.68
N ALA A 207 0.53 23.21 9.51
CA ALA A 207 0.07 24.36 8.74
C ALA A 207 -0.88 25.27 9.55
N PHE A 208 -1.79 24.70 10.33
CA PHE A 208 -2.65 25.48 11.24
C PHE A 208 -1.88 26.19 12.33
N ARG A 209 -0.89 25.54 12.90
CA ARG A 209 -0.04 26.14 13.96
C ARG A 209 0.75 27.33 13.42
N ASP A 210 1.38 27.17 12.25
CA ASP A 210 2.23 28.20 11.65
C ASP A 210 1.42 29.39 11.11
N TYR A 211 0.14 29.16 10.72
CA TYR A 211 -0.74 30.24 10.27
C TYR A 211 -1.32 31.08 11.41
N ASN A 212 -0.94 30.82 12.67
CA ASN A 212 -1.38 31.55 13.87
C ASN A 212 -2.92 31.63 14.05
N SER A 213 -3.63 30.60 13.64
CA SER A 213 -5.09 30.62 13.55
C SER A 213 -5.76 29.99 14.78
N ASN A 214 -5.72 30.72 15.92
CA ASN A 214 -6.46 30.34 17.13
C ASN A 214 -8.00 30.26 16.93
N LYS A 215 -8.52 30.71 15.80
CA LYS A 215 -9.96 30.78 15.51
C LYS A 215 -10.47 29.71 14.55
N LYS A 216 -9.58 28.97 13.87
CA LYS A 216 -9.96 28.01 12.81
C LYS A 216 -10.11 26.61 13.39
N LYS A 217 -11.22 25.94 13.07
CA LYS A 217 -11.53 24.60 13.59
C LYS A 217 -11.08 23.54 12.60
N LYS A 218 -10.34 22.56 13.11
CA LYS A 218 -10.10 21.31 12.42
C LYS A 218 -11.23 20.36 12.83
N MET A 219 -11.94 19.82 11.88
CA MET A 219 -12.87 18.72 12.11
C MET A 219 -12.33 17.49 11.38
N GLN A 220 -12.61 16.34 11.92
CA GLN A 220 -12.18 15.08 11.32
C GLN A 220 -13.41 14.25 10.99
N PHE A 221 -13.39 13.67 9.78
CA PHE A 221 -14.29 12.61 9.37
C PHE A 221 -13.44 11.35 9.09
N ASN A 222 -13.79 10.25 9.73
CA ASN A 222 -13.22 8.96 9.39
C ASN A 222 -13.98 8.38 8.19
N ILE A 223 -13.28 8.18 7.07
CA ILE A 223 -13.82 7.43 5.93
C ILE A 223 -13.13 6.07 5.93
N ASN A 224 -13.68 5.12 6.67
CA ASN A 224 -13.21 3.74 6.75
C ASN A 224 -14.27 2.77 6.18
N GLY A 225 -14.85 3.10 5.03
CA GLY A 225 -15.85 2.27 4.41
C GLY A 225 -15.21 1.22 3.48
N GLU A 226 -15.29 -0.06 3.83
CA GLU A 226 -14.87 -1.18 2.97
C GLU A 226 -15.76 -1.30 1.73
N SER A 227 -17.04 -0.92 1.84
CA SER A 227 -18.01 -0.95 0.74
C SER A 227 -18.44 0.44 0.29
N LEU A 228 -18.90 0.55 -0.96
CA LEU A 228 -19.50 1.78 -1.49
C LEU A 228 -20.70 2.24 -0.64
N GLU A 229 -21.50 1.31 -0.12
CA GLU A 229 -22.63 1.64 0.75
C GLU A 229 -22.18 2.31 2.04
N GLN A 230 -21.11 1.81 2.67
CA GLN A 230 -20.55 2.41 3.88
C GLN A 230 -20.00 3.81 3.58
N ARG A 231 -19.26 3.97 2.48
CA ARG A 231 -18.72 5.28 2.07
C ARG A 231 -19.83 6.28 1.77
N ASN A 232 -20.90 5.87 1.10
CA ASN A 232 -22.08 6.71 0.86
C ASN A 232 -22.78 7.18 2.15
N ARG A 233 -22.73 6.41 3.24
CA ARG A 233 -23.22 6.87 4.55
C ARG A 233 -22.38 8.03 5.07
N TYR A 234 -21.05 7.99 4.92
CA TYR A 234 -20.17 9.10 5.31
C TYR A 234 -20.41 10.34 4.45
N TYR A 235 -20.57 10.18 3.14
CA TYR A 235 -20.89 11.31 2.25
C TYR A 235 -22.29 11.90 2.57
N SER A 236 -23.26 11.06 2.92
CA SER A 236 -24.58 11.50 3.38
C SER A 236 -24.52 12.24 4.71
N GLU A 237 -23.63 11.85 5.61
CA GLU A 237 -23.39 12.56 6.85
C GLU A 237 -22.77 13.94 6.58
N LEU A 238 -21.75 14.00 5.72
CA LEU A 238 -21.16 15.26 5.29
C LEU A 238 -22.21 16.19 4.67
N LEU A 239 -23.08 15.68 3.81
CA LEU A 239 -24.16 16.42 3.15
C LEU A 239 -25.12 17.07 4.18
N ARG A 240 -25.42 16.43 5.31
CA ARG A 240 -26.29 16.99 6.36
C ARG A 240 -25.74 18.24 7.01
N HIS A 241 -24.45 18.47 6.92
CA HIS A 241 -23.78 19.63 7.48
C HIS A 241 -23.66 20.81 6.50
N ILE A 242 -23.98 20.60 5.23
CA ILE A 242 -23.93 21.62 4.18
C ILE A 242 -25.32 22.35 4.11
N PRO A 243 -25.34 23.70 3.99
CA PRO A 243 -24.19 24.61 3.96
C PRO A 243 -23.60 24.87 5.33
N PHE A 244 -22.29 24.99 5.37
CA PHE A 244 -21.56 25.35 6.58
C PHE A 244 -21.69 26.86 6.87
N LYS A 245 -21.66 27.23 8.16
CA LYS A 245 -21.68 28.66 8.57
C LYS A 245 -20.45 29.43 8.08
N ASN A 246 -19.31 28.77 8.03
CA ASN A 246 -18.02 29.34 7.65
C ASN A 246 -17.50 28.64 6.41
N LYS A 247 -16.62 29.28 5.62
CA LYS A 247 -16.01 28.70 4.45
C LYS A 247 -15.27 27.42 4.82
N THR A 248 -15.72 26.30 4.31
CA THR A 248 -15.28 24.95 4.69
C THR A 248 -14.76 24.19 3.49
N ALA A 249 -13.65 23.47 3.67
CA ALA A 249 -13.13 22.49 2.70
C ALA A 249 -13.05 21.10 3.34
N ALA A 250 -13.31 20.06 2.55
CA ALA A 250 -13.03 18.68 2.88
C ALA A 250 -11.78 18.22 2.12
N PHE A 251 -10.74 17.88 2.86
CA PHE A 251 -9.50 17.32 2.33
C PHE A 251 -9.50 15.81 2.53
N PHE A 252 -9.73 15.11 1.44
CA PHE A 252 -9.64 13.66 1.36
C PHE A 252 -8.18 13.25 1.21
N LEU A 253 -7.75 12.29 2.01
CA LEU A 253 -6.34 11.83 1.98
C LEU A 253 -6.05 10.85 0.83
N SER A 254 -6.97 10.76 -0.15
CA SER A 254 -6.82 10.10 -1.44
C SER A 254 -7.74 10.75 -2.47
N ASP A 255 -7.28 10.86 -3.72
CA ASP A 255 -8.08 11.36 -4.85
C ASP A 255 -9.27 10.45 -5.17
N PHE A 256 -9.13 9.14 -4.95
CA PHE A 256 -10.22 8.18 -5.16
C PHE A 256 -11.45 8.55 -4.33
N PHE A 257 -11.29 8.74 -3.02
CA PHE A 257 -12.38 9.13 -2.14
C PHE A 257 -12.87 10.57 -2.39
N ALA A 258 -11.96 11.47 -2.75
CA ALA A 258 -12.32 12.85 -3.11
C ALA A 258 -13.25 12.87 -4.36
N MET A 259 -12.95 12.08 -5.38
CA MET A 259 -13.77 11.99 -6.60
C MET A 259 -15.12 11.32 -6.35
N GLU A 260 -15.18 10.25 -5.51
CA GLU A 260 -16.46 9.68 -5.09
C GLU A 260 -17.32 10.71 -4.36
N ALA A 261 -16.74 11.43 -3.38
CA ALA A 261 -17.44 12.48 -2.63
C ALA A 261 -17.91 13.62 -3.52
N LEU A 262 -17.05 14.08 -4.44
CA LEU A 262 -17.38 15.12 -5.41
C LEU A 262 -18.57 14.69 -6.27
N SER A 263 -18.56 13.49 -6.81
CA SER A 263 -19.65 12.94 -7.61
C SER A 263 -20.95 12.83 -6.79
N PHE A 264 -20.89 12.31 -5.57
CA PHE A 264 -22.03 12.16 -4.68
C PHE A 264 -22.66 13.51 -4.31
N LEU A 265 -21.84 14.46 -3.86
CA LEU A 265 -22.29 15.80 -3.43
C LEU A 265 -22.87 16.61 -4.58
N THR A 266 -22.19 16.59 -5.73
CA THR A 266 -22.67 17.31 -6.93
C THR A 266 -24.02 16.74 -7.41
N SER A 267 -24.16 15.40 -7.41
CA SER A 267 -25.43 14.74 -7.74
C SER A 267 -26.56 15.06 -6.74
N SER A 268 -26.20 15.45 -5.51
CA SER A 268 -27.11 15.90 -4.47
C SER A 268 -27.40 17.40 -4.51
N GLY A 269 -26.93 18.13 -5.53
CA GLY A 269 -27.18 19.55 -5.77
C GLY A 269 -26.24 20.51 -5.02
N VAL A 270 -25.16 20.00 -4.39
CA VAL A 270 -24.15 20.83 -3.72
C VAL A 270 -23.27 21.51 -4.77
N LYS A 271 -23.03 22.80 -4.59
CA LYS A 271 -22.15 23.59 -5.45
C LYS A 271 -20.71 23.55 -4.90
N ILE A 272 -19.79 23.01 -5.71
CA ILE A 272 -18.37 22.93 -5.38
C ILE A 272 -17.63 23.93 -6.30
N PRO A 273 -16.84 24.87 -5.76
CA PRO A 273 -16.42 24.99 -4.33
C PRO A 273 -17.30 25.92 -3.47
N ASP A 274 -18.43 26.46 -3.96
CA ASP A 274 -19.18 27.53 -3.32
C ASP A 274 -19.74 27.11 -1.93
N ASP A 275 -20.37 25.93 -1.84
CA ASP A 275 -20.96 25.42 -0.61
C ASP A 275 -19.90 24.68 0.25
N ILE A 276 -18.95 24.02 -0.39
CA ILE A 276 -17.83 23.32 0.23
C ILE A 276 -16.71 23.09 -0.79
N GLY A 277 -15.46 23.36 -0.41
CA GLY A 277 -14.29 22.96 -1.19
C GLY A 277 -14.00 21.47 -1.05
N ILE A 278 -13.57 20.81 -2.11
CA ILE A 278 -13.14 19.40 -2.10
C ILE A 278 -11.70 19.32 -2.58
N CYS A 279 -10.84 18.66 -1.79
CA CYS A 279 -9.45 18.45 -2.15
C CYS A 279 -9.08 16.98 -1.99
N GLY A 280 -8.08 16.54 -2.77
CA GLY A 280 -7.58 15.18 -2.73
C GLY A 280 -6.07 15.11 -2.48
N PHE A 281 -5.57 13.89 -2.57
CA PHE A 281 -4.15 13.54 -2.51
C PHE A 281 -3.92 12.40 -3.48
N ASP A 282 -2.92 12.43 -4.31
CA ASP A 282 -2.33 11.46 -5.23
C ASP A 282 -1.93 12.13 -6.56
N GLY A 283 -2.67 13.14 -7.02
CA GLY A 283 -2.43 13.82 -8.30
C GLY A 283 -2.91 13.00 -9.50
N LEU A 284 -3.94 12.16 -9.30
CA LEU A 284 -4.45 11.28 -10.35
C LEU A 284 -4.92 12.07 -11.59
N MET A 285 -4.60 11.54 -12.77
CA MET A 285 -4.99 12.12 -14.04
C MET A 285 -6.52 12.25 -14.17
N TYR A 286 -7.27 11.33 -13.60
CA TYR A 286 -8.73 11.31 -13.60
C TYR A 286 -9.36 12.50 -12.87
N GLY A 287 -8.77 12.93 -11.76
CA GLY A 287 -9.20 14.12 -11.01
C GLY A 287 -9.06 15.42 -11.80
N ASN A 288 -8.15 15.48 -12.77
CA ASN A 288 -7.99 16.63 -13.65
C ASN A 288 -8.88 16.59 -14.89
N ARG A 289 -8.95 15.43 -15.55
CA ARG A 289 -9.59 15.35 -16.89
C ARG A 289 -11.08 15.05 -16.85
N TRP A 290 -11.55 14.34 -15.82
CA TRP A 290 -12.92 13.83 -15.79
C TRP A 290 -13.74 14.31 -14.60
N ALA A 291 -13.11 14.87 -13.58
CA ALA A 291 -13.84 15.52 -12.49
C ALA A 291 -14.33 16.92 -12.93
N SER A 292 -15.55 17.26 -12.54
CA SER A 292 -16.13 18.58 -12.74
C SER A 292 -16.83 19.04 -11.46
N PRO A 293 -16.27 20.06 -10.78
CA PRO A 293 -15.03 20.81 -11.09
C PRO A 293 -13.76 19.94 -10.99
N SER A 294 -12.68 20.39 -11.66
CA SER A 294 -11.38 19.71 -11.62
C SER A 294 -10.79 19.70 -10.19
N LEU A 295 -10.26 18.55 -9.76
CA LEU A 295 -9.89 18.31 -8.36
C LEU A 295 -8.56 18.96 -7.97
N THR A 296 -8.59 19.88 -7.00
CA THR A 296 -7.40 20.37 -6.29
C THR A 296 -6.78 19.24 -5.48
N THR A 297 -5.48 18.94 -5.67
CA THR A 297 -4.85 17.77 -5.09
C THR A 297 -3.35 17.97 -4.81
N ILE A 298 -2.76 17.04 -4.05
CA ILE A 298 -1.31 16.90 -3.91
C ILE A 298 -0.84 15.83 -4.90
N ASN A 299 0.03 16.22 -5.81
CA ASN A 299 0.68 15.31 -6.75
C ASN A 299 1.87 14.61 -6.12
N GLN A 300 1.88 13.28 -6.17
CA GLN A 300 2.96 12.44 -5.67
C GLN A 300 3.86 11.85 -6.78
N ASP A 301 3.67 12.27 -8.03
CA ASP A 301 4.42 11.81 -9.21
C ASP A 301 4.59 10.28 -9.25
N ILE A 302 3.46 9.58 -9.41
CA ILE A 302 3.39 8.11 -9.42
C ILE A 302 4.36 7.51 -10.44
N GLN A 303 4.48 8.16 -11.62
CA GLN A 303 5.37 7.73 -12.68
C GLN A 303 6.85 7.72 -12.24
N LYS A 304 7.32 8.85 -11.70
CA LYS A 304 8.70 8.98 -11.19
C LYS A 304 8.98 7.97 -10.08
N ARG A 305 7.98 7.74 -9.23
CA ARG A 305 8.06 6.82 -8.11
C ARG A 305 8.22 5.38 -8.56
N ALA A 306 7.38 4.94 -9.51
CA ALA A 306 7.48 3.63 -10.15
C ALA A 306 8.84 3.44 -10.83
N LYS A 307 9.29 4.46 -11.59
CA LYS A 307 10.61 4.44 -12.23
C LYS A 307 11.74 4.28 -11.22
N THR A 308 11.71 5.08 -10.15
CA THR A 308 12.75 5.01 -9.09
C THR A 308 12.81 3.61 -8.47
N ALA A 309 11.65 3.00 -8.17
CA ALA A 309 11.60 1.65 -7.60
C ALA A 309 12.20 0.60 -8.54
N VAL A 310 11.85 0.67 -9.83
CA VAL A 310 12.40 -0.26 -10.83
C VAL A 310 13.90 -0.03 -11.02
N ASP A 311 14.36 1.21 -11.16
CA ASP A 311 15.79 1.52 -11.35
C ASP A 311 16.63 0.98 -10.18
N VAL A 312 16.17 1.16 -8.93
CA VAL A 312 16.85 0.64 -7.73
C VAL A 312 16.85 -0.88 -7.72
N LEU A 313 15.72 -1.54 -8.05
CA LEU A 313 15.66 -3.00 -8.12
C LEU A 313 16.58 -3.57 -9.18
N ILE A 314 16.58 -3.00 -10.39
CA ILE A 314 17.46 -3.44 -11.48
C ILE A 314 18.93 -3.30 -11.09
N ARG A 315 19.29 -2.21 -10.42
CA ARG A 315 20.63 -2.02 -9.90
C ARG A 315 21.01 -3.07 -8.85
N LEU A 316 20.10 -3.44 -7.96
CA LEU A 316 20.30 -4.54 -7.01
C LEU A 316 20.50 -5.90 -7.70
N LEU A 317 19.89 -6.11 -8.87
CA LEU A 317 20.01 -7.33 -9.64
C LEU A 317 21.32 -7.42 -10.45
N THR A 318 21.93 -6.27 -10.75
CA THR A 318 23.06 -6.19 -11.68
C THR A 318 24.38 -5.78 -11.02
N ASP A 319 24.36 -5.24 -9.82
CA ASP A 319 25.52 -4.71 -9.09
C ASP A 319 25.53 -5.24 -7.65
N ASP A 320 26.28 -6.29 -7.39
CA ASP A 320 26.40 -6.92 -6.07
C ASP A 320 27.02 -5.98 -5.01
N SER A 321 27.70 -4.90 -5.44
CA SER A 321 28.29 -3.89 -4.55
C SER A 321 27.31 -2.81 -4.12
N PHE A 322 26.17 -2.71 -4.79
CA PHE A 322 25.18 -1.67 -4.54
C PHE A 322 24.42 -1.93 -3.23
N LYS A 323 24.42 -0.94 -2.37
CA LYS A 323 23.63 -0.92 -1.13
C LYS A 323 22.55 0.14 -1.27
N PRO A 324 21.29 -0.26 -1.45
CA PRO A 324 20.21 0.68 -1.62
C PRO A 324 19.87 1.36 -0.28
N GLU A 325 19.53 2.64 -0.38
CA GLU A 325 18.95 3.40 0.72
C GLU A 325 17.48 3.69 0.44
N SER A 326 16.71 3.97 1.48
CA SER A 326 15.34 4.45 1.33
C SER A 326 15.34 5.84 0.70
N ILE A 327 14.43 6.05 -0.26
CA ILE A 327 14.30 7.31 -1.00
C ILE A 327 12.94 7.92 -0.68
N THR A 328 12.93 9.17 -0.23
CA THR A 328 11.72 9.96 -0.04
C THR A 328 11.63 11.00 -1.15
N LEU A 329 10.61 10.88 -2.00
CA LEU A 329 10.35 11.83 -3.08
C LEU A 329 9.51 12.99 -2.56
N GLY A 330 9.75 14.19 -3.12
CA GLY A 330 8.93 15.36 -2.85
C GLY A 330 7.55 15.25 -3.48
N VAL A 331 6.63 16.07 -3.00
CA VAL A 331 5.26 16.19 -3.50
C VAL A 331 4.98 17.65 -3.91
N GLU A 332 3.95 17.86 -4.72
CA GLU A 332 3.59 19.16 -5.26
C GLU A 332 2.08 19.41 -5.11
N LEU A 333 1.71 20.64 -4.73
CA LEU A 333 0.32 21.08 -4.74
C LEU A 333 -0.11 21.42 -6.18
N LEU A 334 -1.22 20.89 -6.61
CA LEU A 334 -1.90 21.22 -7.86
C LEU A 334 -3.23 21.92 -7.56
N PRO A 335 -3.26 23.28 -7.48
CA PRO A 335 -4.49 24.03 -7.34
C PRO A 335 -5.35 23.89 -8.60
N ARG A 336 -6.67 23.68 -8.39
CA ARG A 336 -7.65 23.56 -9.47
C ARG A 336 -8.99 24.16 -9.03
N ASP A 337 -10.10 23.79 -9.69
CA ASP A 337 -11.40 24.46 -9.55
C ASP A 337 -12.22 24.01 -8.32
N SER A 338 -11.87 22.89 -7.67
CA SER A 338 -12.69 22.31 -6.59
C SER A 338 -12.43 22.90 -5.19
N ALA A 339 -11.40 23.75 -5.04
CA ALA A 339 -11.13 24.42 -3.75
C ALA A 339 -10.25 25.67 -3.91
#